data_b707a8647ce45a4e1ddad3a6a7056ba3
#
_entry.id   b707a8647ce45a4e1ddad3a6a7056ba3
#
_cell.length_a   1.000
_cell.length_b   1.000
_cell.length_c   1.000
_cell.angle_alpha   90.00
_cell.angle_beta   90.00
_cell.angle_gamma   90.00
#
_symmetry.space_group_name_H-M   'P 1'
#
loop_
_entity.id
_entity.type
_entity.pdbx_description
1 polymer ?
#
loop_
_entity_poly.entity_id
_entity_poly.type
_entity_poly.pdbx_seq_one_letter_code
_entity_poly.pdbx_strand_id
1 'polypeptide(L)'
;MRPKRRRLRARWRNSAGFTLVEFLIALLLFSLLSVALFGSVRAGTVAWSRATFHADDSDHGLHAQDMLRHLIENAYPLYLSDNAKSGHVDFAGSDSSLRFLSAAPMALGNGGRSRINLAVERHDDRVDLLLESRPELGIVNDEMEKARKPLLTGASTVTFSYFGKTPADRLAVWHNEWASWTELPRLIRIEVHFQGNEGRDWPDLIIAPRIVADVRCVLDQITTRCQGR
;
A
#
# COMPACT_ATOMS: atom_id res chain seq x y z
N MET A 1 61.36 -21.75 -76.26
CA MET A 1 60.49 -20.91 -75.40
C MET A 1 60.64 -21.35 -73.95
N ARG A 2 61.31 -20.52 -73.11
CA ARG A 2 61.54 -20.86 -71.64
C ARG A 2 60.62 -19.92 -70.82
N PRO A 3 59.83 -20.41 -69.85
CA PRO A 3 58.98 -19.59 -69.03
C PRO A 3 59.79 -18.91 -67.91
N LYS A 4 59.66 -17.59 -67.78
CA LYS A 4 60.21 -16.75 -66.73
C LYS A 4 59.50 -17.07 -65.37
N ARG A 5 60.27 -17.64 -64.44
CA ARG A 5 59.85 -17.79 -63.03
C ARG A 5 59.81 -16.44 -62.34
N ARG A 6 58.62 -15.92 -62.00
CA ARG A 6 58.45 -14.75 -61.10
C ARG A 6 58.80 -15.19 -59.66
N ARG A 7 59.87 -14.64 -59.11
CA ARG A 7 60.18 -14.77 -57.68
C ARG A 7 59.25 -13.85 -56.88
N LEU A 8 58.30 -14.42 -56.13
CA LEU A 8 57.57 -13.71 -55.11
C LEU A 8 58.51 -13.40 -53.93
N ARG A 9 58.80 -12.11 -53.74
CA ARG A 9 59.52 -11.61 -52.57
C ARG A 9 58.56 -11.71 -51.35
N ALA A 10 58.79 -12.64 -50.43
CA ALA A 10 58.17 -12.69 -49.14
C ALA A 10 58.57 -11.44 -48.35
N ARG A 11 57.61 -10.55 -48.11
CA ARG A 11 57.77 -9.44 -47.16
C ARG A 11 57.86 -10.05 -45.75
N TRP A 12 59.00 -10.09 -45.21
CA TRP A 12 59.22 -10.38 -43.81
C TRP A 12 58.60 -9.19 -43.03
N ARG A 13 57.51 -9.45 -42.36
CA ARG A 13 56.95 -8.51 -41.40
C ARG A 13 57.93 -8.48 -40.22
N ASN A 14 58.54 -7.34 -39.97
CA ASN A 14 59.30 -7.10 -38.76
C ASN A 14 58.39 -7.38 -37.54
N SER A 15 58.56 -8.45 -36.84
CA SER A 15 57.98 -8.70 -35.56
C SER A 15 58.79 -7.88 -34.55
N ALA A 16 58.36 -6.63 -34.34
CA ALA A 16 58.88 -5.84 -33.22
C ALA A 16 58.38 -6.50 -31.94
N GLY A 17 59.28 -7.09 -31.17
CA GLY A 17 58.95 -7.63 -29.87
C GLY A 17 58.56 -6.52 -28.89
N PHE A 18 57.56 -6.75 -28.10
CA PHE A 18 57.14 -5.85 -27.03
C PHE A 18 58.29 -5.60 -26.05
N THR A 19 58.55 -4.35 -25.74
CA THR A 19 59.55 -3.99 -24.73
C THR A 19 58.97 -4.19 -23.33
N LEU A 20 59.82 -4.60 -22.39
CA LEU A 20 59.43 -4.81 -20.97
C LEU A 20 58.84 -3.53 -20.36
N VAL A 21 59.34 -2.35 -20.81
CA VAL A 21 58.83 -1.05 -20.36
C VAL A 21 57.38 -0.78 -20.86
N GLU A 22 57.08 -1.13 -22.11
CA GLU A 22 55.75 -0.98 -22.70
C GLU A 22 54.71 -1.85 -21.96
N PHE A 23 55.13 -3.09 -21.57
CA PHE A 23 54.31 -3.97 -20.78
C PHE A 23 54.04 -3.41 -19.38
N LEU A 24 55.03 -2.82 -18.71
CA LEU A 24 54.88 -2.20 -17.40
C LEU A 24 53.92 -0.98 -17.46
N ILE A 25 54.06 -0.14 -18.50
CA ILE A 25 53.19 1.02 -18.70
C ILE A 25 51.75 0.53 -18.96
N ALA A 26 51.55 -0.50 -19.78
CA ALA A 26 50.23 -1.09 -20.02
C ALA A 26 49.56 -1.60 -18.74
N LEU A 27 50.30 -2.31 -17.90
CA LEU A 27 49.82 -2.79 -16.60
C LEU A 27 49.45 -1.64 -15.64
N LEU A 28 50.28 -0.59 -15.61
CA LEU A 28 50.01 0.59 -14.80
C LEU A 28 48.72 1.29 -15.25
N LEU A 29 48.53 1.52 -16.54
CA LEU A 29 47.32 2.09 -17.09
C LEU A 29 46.09 1.21 -16.84
N PHE A 30 46.25 -0.11 -17.02
CA PHE A 30 45.19 -1.07 -16.76
C PHE A 30 44.77 -1.08 -15.28
N SER A 31 45.71 -0.98 -14.36
CA SER A 31 45.42 -0.92 -12.93
C SER A 31 44.65 0.37 -12.56
N LEU A 32 45.07 1.53 -13.10
CA LEU A 32 44.38 2.79 -12.89
C LEU A 32 42.92 2.77 -13.44
N LEU A 33 42.76 2.19 -14.63
CA LEU A 33 41.47 2.04 -15.28
C LEU A 33 40.53 1.09 -14.46
N SER A 34 41.12 0.01 -13.92
CA SER A 34 40.39 -0.93 -13.07
C SER A 34 39.91 -0.27 -11.78
N VAL A 35 40.76 0.55 -11.11
CA VAL A 35 40.38 1.29 -9.89
C VAL A 35 39.27 2.30 -10.19
N ALA A 36 39.35 3.04 -11.29
CA ALA A 36 38.30 3.99 -11.70
C ALA A 36 36.97 3.27 -12.01
N LEU A 37 37.03 2.12 -12.68
CA LEU A 37 35.84 1.32 -12.99
C LEU A 37 35.19 0.77 -11.71
N PHE A 38 35.97 0.23 -10.78
CA PHE A 38 35.45 -0.25 -9.49
C PHE A 38 34.81 0.88 -8.68
N GLY A 39 35.43 2.06 -8.67
CA GLY A 39 34.88 3.26 -8.01
C GLY A 39 33.51 3.67 -8.57
N SER A 40 33.37 3.67 -9.89
CA SER A 40 32.12 4.03 -10.56
C SER A 40 30.99 3.02 -10.32
N VAL A 41 31.30 1.73 -10.37
CA VAL A 41 30.34 0.66 -10.08
C VAL A 41 29.85 0.75 -8.63
N ARG A 42 30.75 0.96 -7.67
CA ARG A 42 30.39 1.11 -6.26
C ARG A 42 29.53 2.35 -6.02
N ALA A 43 29.85 3.47 -6.64
CA ALA A 43 29.03 4.69 -6.55
C ALA A 43 27.65 4.46 -7.16
N GLY A 44 27.57 3.77 -8.29
CA GLY A 44 26.31 3.41 -8.95
C GLY A 44 25.42 2.49 -8.09
N THR A 45 25.99 1.46 -7.47
CA THR A 45 25.21 0.56 -6.59
C THR A 45 24.67 1.26 -5.34
N VAL A 46 25.43 2.16 -4.73
CA VAL A 46 24.98 2.95 -3.58
C VAL A 46 23.89 3.95 -3.99
N ALA A 47 24.02 4.61 -5.15
CA ALA A 47 22.98 5.49 -5.66
C ALA A 47 21.69 4.73 -6.00
N TRP A 48 21.83 3.55 -6.62
CA TRP A 48 20.72 2.68 -6.94
C TRP A 48 19.99 2.19 -5.68
N SER A 49 20.73 1.71 -4.67
CA SER A 49 20.11 1.24 -3.42
C SER A 49 19.36 2.36 -2.69
N ARG A 50 19.86 3.60 -2.71
CA ARG A 50 19.13 4.75 -2.13
C ARG A 50 17.87 5.07 -2.93
N ALA A 51 17.94 5.04 -4.25
CA ALA A 51 16.77 5.30 -5.11
C ALA A 51 15.68 4.24 -4.95
N THR A 52 16.05 2.95 -4.87
CA THR A 52 15.10 1.85 -4.65
C THR A 52 14.50 1.89 -3.25
N PHE A 53 15.27 2.26 -2.21
CA PHE A 53 14.74 2.39 -0.85
C PHE A 53 13.65 3.46 -0.75
N HIS A 54 13.82 4.61 -1.42
CA HIS A 54 12.80 5.65 -1.46
C HIS A 54 11.60 5.29 -2.35
N ALA A 55 11.82 4.52 -3.42
CA ALA A 55 10.75 4.04 -4.28
C ALA A 55 9.89 3.00 -3.56
N ASP A 56 10.51 2.02 -2.88
CA ASP A 56 9.80 0.97 -2.15
C ASP A 56 8.93 1.55 -1.01
N ASP A 57 9.44 2.52 -0.24
CA ASP A 57 8.68 3.18 0.84
C ASP A 57 7.49 3.99 0.30
N SER A 58 7.65 4.67 -0.85
CA SER A 58 6.57 5.40 -1.51
C SER A 58 5.54 4.47 -2.13
N ASP A 59 5.96 3.37 -2.74
CA ASP A 59 5.09 2.34 -3.30
C ASP A 59 4.25 1.65 -2.20
N HIS A 60 4.85 1.34 -1.05
CA HIS A 60 4.11 0.78 0.08
C HIS A 60 3.03 1.74 0.59
N GLY A 61 3.32 3.04 0.66
CA GLY A 61 2.35 4.07 1.05
C GLY A 61 1.17 4.15 0.07
N LEU A 62 1.44 4.18 -1.22
CA LEU A 62 0.41 4.23 -2.26
C LEU A 62 -0.46 2.95 -2.28
N HIS A 63 0.16 1.78 -2.15
CA HIS A 63 -0.58 0.52 -2.05
C HIS A 63 -1.48 0.46 -0.82
N ALA A 64 -1.03 0.98 0.33
CA ALA A 64 -1.85 1.08 1.53
C ALA A 64 -3.05 2.02 1.32
N GLN A 65 -2.85 3.18 0.68
CA GLN A 65 -3.93 4.11 0.35
C GLN A 65 -4.96 3.49 -0.60
N ASP A 66 -4.50 2.83 -1.67
CA ASP A 66 -5.38 2.16 -2.64
C ASP A 66 -6.16 1.02 -1.99
N MET A 67 -5.52 0.24 -1.12
CA MET A 67 -6.18 -0.83 -0.35
C MET A 67 -7.24 -0.25 0.58
N LEU A 68 -6.93 0.78 1.35
CA LEU A 68 -7.87 1.44 2.26
C LEU A 68 -9.05 2.03 1.48
N ARG A 69 -8.76 2.72 0.38
CA ARG A 69 -9.80 3.26 -0.50
C ARG A 69 -10.73 2.17 -1.00
N HIS A 70 -10.15 1.10 -1.55
CA HIS A 70 -10.94 -0.01 -2.08
C HIS A 70 -11.83 -0.66 -1.01
N LEU A 71 -11.28 -0.93 0.17
CA LEU A 71 -12.03 -1.55 1.27
C LEU A 71 -13.16 -0.66 1.77
N ILE A 72 -12.90 0.63 2.00
CA ILE A 72 -13.87 1.56 2.57
C ILE A 72 -14.93 1.96 1.54
N GLU A 73 -14.57 2.20 0.28
CA GLU A 73 -15.54 2.46 -0.79
C GLU A 73 -16.55 1.31 -0.95
N ASN A 74 -16.09 0.07 -0.75
CA ASN A 74 -16.93 -1.13 -0.85
C ASN A 74 -17.50 -1.57 0.51
N ALA A 75 -17.50 -0.68 1.53
CA ALA A 75 -18.13 -0.95 2.80
C ALA A 75 -19.63 -1.25 2.59
N TYR A 76 -20.07 -2.38 3.16
CA TYR A 76 -21.42 -2.88 3.02
C TYR A 76 -22.22 -2.68 4.31
N PRO A 77 -23.37 -2.00 4.27
CA PRO A 77 -24.23 -1.76 5.44
C PRO A 77 -25.03 -3.02 5.79
N LEU A 78 -24.39 -3.99 6.44
CA LEU A 78 -25.11 -5.16 6.96
C LEU A 78 -25.89 -4.77 8.21
N TYR A 79 -27.20 -4.94 8.16
CA TYR A 79 -28.06 -4.65 9.29
C TYR A 79 -28.07 -5.79 10.28
N LEU A 80 -27.76 -5.50 11.52
CA LEU A 80 -27.85 -6.40 12.64
C LEU A 80 -29.06 -6.00 13.49
N SER A 81 -29.99 -6.92 13.70
CA SER A 81 -31.19 -6.69 14.53
C SER A 81 -30.92 -7.18 15.94
N ASP A 82 -30.91 -6.27 16.89
CA ASP A 82 -30.77 -6.61 18.31
C ASP A 82 -32.12 -7.06 18.89
N ASN A 83 -33.24 -6.48 18.39
CA ASN A 83 -34.62 -6.77 18.75
C ASN A 83 -35.56 -6.43 17.60
N ALA A 84 -36.83 -6.79 17.69
CA ALA A 84 -37.83 -6.47 16.66
C ALA A 84 -38.02 -4.98 16.36
N LYS A 85 -37.49 -4.09 17.21
CA LYS A 85 -37.64 -2.61 17.09
C LYS A 85 -36.32 -1.86 17.03
N SER A 86 -35.19 -2.51 17.29
CA SER A 86 -33.86 -1.86 17.27
C SER A 86 -32.89 -2.69 16.49
N GLY A 87 -32.03 -2.02 15.74
CA GLY A 87 -30.95 -2.62 15.01
C GLY A 87 -30.00 -1.54 14.50
N HIS A 88 -28.82 -1.95 14.12
CA HIS A 88 -27.76 -1.06 13.67
C HIS A 88 -27.02 -1.70 12.50
N VAL A 89 -26.20 -0.90 11.82
CA VAL A 89 -25.29 -1.38 10.78
C VAL A 89 -24.07 -2.02 11.45
N ASP A 90 -23.57 -3.16 10.93
CA ASP A 90 -22.30 -3.78 11.36
C ASP A 90 -21.11 -2.89 10.93
N PHE A 91 -21.05 -1.74 11.59
CA PHE A 91 -20.00 -0.76 11.44
C PHE A 91 -19.69 -0.15 12.80
N ALA A 92 -18.42 -0.15 13.17
CA ALA A 92 -17.97 0.48 14.39
C ALA A 92 -16.59 1.13 14.14
N GLY A 93 -16.49 2.40 14.45
CA GLY A 93 -15.27 3.16 14.30
C GLY A 93 -14.98 4.03 15.52
N SER A 94 -13.72 4.10 15.90
CA SER A 94 -13.17 5.05 16.87
C SER A 94 -12.04 5.84 16.21
N ASP A 95 -11.35 6.69 16.94
CA ASP A 95 -10.16 7.39 16.47
C ASP A 95 -8.97 6.46 16.15
N SER A 96 -8.95 5.24 16.71
CA SER A 96 -7.84 4.29 16.62
C SER A 96 -8.23 2.93 16.06
N SER A 97 -9.50 2.71 15.74
CA SER A 97 -9.96 1.45 15.16
C SER A 97 -11.16 1.64 14.26
N LEU A 98 -11.29 0.78 13.24
CA LEU A 98 -12.41 0.80 12.31
C LEU A 98 -12.77 -0.62 11.89
N ARG A 99 -13.99 -1.04 12.19
CA ARG A 99 -14.53 -2.34 11.84
C ARG A 99 -15.75 -2.20 10.94
N PHE A 100 -15.76 -2.94 9.82
CA PHE A 100 -16.86 -2.92 8.86
C PHE A 100 -16.84 -4.17 7.99
N LEU A 101 -17.93 -4.44 7.28
CA LEU A 101 -18.02 -5.47 6.27
C LEU A 101 -17.69 -4.88 4.90
N SER A 102 -16.83 -5.55 4.13
CA SER A 102 -16.45 -5.12 2.78
C SER A 102 -16.17 -6.28 1.85
N ALA A 103 -16.17 -6.02 0.55
CA ALA A 103 -15.62 -6.95 -0.43
C ALA A 103 -14.09 -6.93 -0.36
N ALA A 104 -13.52 -7.99 0.23
CA ALA A 104 -12.07 -8.12 0.33
C ALA A 104 -11.47 -8.63 -0.98
N PRO A 105 -10.37 -8.04 -1.48
CA PRO A 105 -9.63 -8.58 -2.61
C PRO A 105 -9.05 -9.97 -2.29
N MET A 106 -8.80 -10.79 -3.32
CA MET A 106 -8.23 -12.13 -3.15
C MET A 106 -6.89 -12.13 -2.41
N ALA A 107 -6.12 -11.06 -2.52
CA ALA A 107 -4.85 -10.89 -1.82
C ALA A 107 -4.97 -10.89 -0.28
N LEU A 108 -6.17 -10.61 0.27
CA LEU A 108 -6.45 -10.63 1.71
C LEU A 108 -7.09 -11.94 2.19
N GLY A 109 -7.31 -12.90 1.30
CA GLY A 109 -7.93 -14.17 1.65
C GLY A 109 -8.62 -14.81 0.46
N ASN A 110 -9.72 -15.53 0.70
CA ASN A 110 -10.44 -16.29 -0.33
C ASN A 110 -11.34 -15.41 -1.23
N GLY A 111 -11.25 -14.09 -1.12
CA GLY A 111 -12.16 -13.16 -1.80
C GLY A 111 -13.57 -13.15 -1.19
N GLY A 112 -14.44 -12.28 -1.74
CA GLY A 112 -15.82 -12.17 -1.27
C GLY A 112 -16.01 -11.22 -0.09
N ARG A 113 -17.18 -11.29 0.56
CA ARG A 113 -17.47 -10.42 1.71
C ARG A 113 -16.70 -10.88 2.93
N SER A 114 -16.03 -9.93 3.56
CA SER A 114 -15.19 -10.15 4.73
C SER A 114 -15.40 -9.05 5.75
N ARG A 115 -15.35 -9.39 7.02
CA ARG A 115 -15.27 -8.41 8.09
C ARG A 115 -13.84 -7.90 8.17
N ILE A 116 -13.69 -6.62 7.94
CA ILE A 116 -12.42 -5.91 7.99
C ILE A 116 -12.29 -5.25 9.36
N ASN A 117 -11.13 -5.39 9.96
CA ASN A 117 -10.77 -4.69 11.18
C ASN A 117 -9.43 -3.98 10.94
N LEU A 118 -9.45 -2.66 11.01
CA LEU A 118 -8.28 -1.80 11.01
C LEU A 118 -8.02 -1.39 12.45
N ALA A 119 -6.80 -1.61 12.93
CA ALA A 119 -6.43 -1.26 14.30
C ALA A 119 -5.09 -0.52 14.31
N VAL A 120 -5.02 0.53 15.10
CA VAL A 120 -3.82 1.31 15.35
C VAL A 120 -3.12 0.72 16.56
N GLU A 121 -1.95 0.11 16.35
CA GLU A 121 -1.12 -0.42 17.44
C GLU A 121 0.06 0.50 17.68
N ARG A 122 0.30 0.82 18.95
CA ARG A 122 1.41 1.70 19.36
C ARG A 122 2.57 0.87 19.87
N HIS A 123 3.74 1.14 19.33
CA HIS A 123 5.03 0.55 19.72
C HIS A 123 6.00 1.68 20.05
N ASP A 124 6.26 1.93 21.33
CA ASP A 124 7.09 3.04 21.82
C ASP A 124 6.65 4.38 21.20
N ASP A 125 7.52 5.02 20.42
CA ASP A 125 7.27 6.31 19.76
C ASP A 125 6.66 6.17 18.35
N ARG A 126 6.32 4.94 17.90
CA ARG A 126 5.78 4.65 16.57
C ARG A 126 4.44 3.98 16.64
N VAL A 127 3.72 4.12 15.55
CA VAL A 127 2.37 3.61 15.41
C VAL A 127 2.28 2.83 14.11
N ASP A 128 1.70 1.64 14.17
CA ASP A 128 1.45 0.80 13.03
C ASP A 128 -0.06 0.67 12.80
N LEU A 129 -0.47 0.70 11.52
CA LEU A 129 -1.83 0.41 11.11
C LEU A 129 -1.90 -1.05 10.67
N LEU A 130 -2.65 -1.85 11.40
CA LEU A 130 -2.84 -3.27 11.13
C LEU A 130 -4.18 -3.52 10.44
N LEU A 131 -4.17 -4.43 9.49
CA LEU A 131 -5.34 -4.92 8.79
C LEU A 131 -5.59 -6.39 9.15
N GLU A 132 -6.79 -6.68 9.61
CA GLU A 132 -7.30 -8.03 9.80
C GLU A 132 -8.51 -8.23 8.91
N SER A 133 -8.56 -9.35 8.20
CA SER A 133 -9.68 -9.71 7.32
C SER A 133 -10.20 -11.10 7.69
N ARG A 134 -11.49 -11.19 8.01
CA ARG A 134 -12.19 -12.47 8.31
C ARG A 134 -13.34 -12.65 7.33
N PRO A 135 -13.45 -13.79 6.63
CA PRO A 135 -14.62 -14.09 5.80
C PRO A 135 -15.92 -13.97 6.58
N GLU A 136 -16.97 -13.40 5.99
CA GLU A 136 -18.30 -13.31 6.61
C GLU A 136 -18.91 -14.69 6.81
N LEU A 137 -18.74 -15.55 5.80
CA LEU A 137 -19.21 -16.94 5.78
C LEU A 137 -17.99 -17.86 5.64
N GLY A 138 -17.72 -18.67 6.62
CA GLY A 138 -16.61 -19.63 6.54
C GLY A 138 -16.30 -20.26 7.90
N ILE A 139 -15.65 -21.41 7.86
CA ILE A 139 -15.05 -22.02 9.04
C ILE A 139 -13.83 -21.19 9.36
N VAL A 140 -13.87 -20.45 10.45
CA VAL A 140 -12.73 -19.71 10.96
C VAL A 140 -11.77 -20.72 11.56
N ASN A 141 -10.68 -21.03 10.88
CA ASN A 141 -9.59 -21.77 11.49
C ASN A 141 -8.78 -20.79 12.36
N ASP A 142 -8.36 -21.22 13.54
CA ASP A 142 -7.58 -20.43 14.52
C ASP A 142 -6.33 -19.75 13.91
N GLU A 143 -5.76 -20.34 12.86
CA GLU A 143 -4.61 -19.75 12.16
C GLU A 143 -4.98 -18.52 11.28
N MET A 144 -6.21 -18.48 10.75
CA MET A 144 -6.72 -17.31 10.01
C MET A 144 -7.06 -16.15 10.96
N GLU A 145 -7.37 -16.44 12.21
CA GLU A 145 -7.67 -15.43 13.25
C GLU A 145 -6.44 -14.61 13.64
N LYS A 146 -5.24 -15.13 13.38
CA LYS A 146 -3.96 -14.49 13.76
C LYS A 146 -3.28 -13.69 12.62
N ALA A 147 -3.82 -13.71 11.42
CA ALA A 147 -3.21 -13.04 10.27
C ALA A 147 -3.50 -11.53 10.25
N ARG A 148 -3.04 -10.81 11.27
CA ARG A 148 -2.92 -9.36 11.24
C ARG A 148 -1.74 -9.00 10.35
N LYS A 149 -1.99 -8.25 9.30
CA LYS A 149 -0.95 -7.78 8.38
C LYS A 149 -0.71 -6.30 8.60
N PRO A 150 0.53 -5.87 8.75
CA PRO A 150 0.82 -4.44 8.78
C PRO A 150 0.50 -3.85 7.40
N LEU A 151 -0.36 -2.85 7.38
CA LEU A 151 -0.71 -2.08 6.20
C LEU A 151 0.19 -0.85 6.08
N LEU A 152 0.53 -0.26 7.23
CA LEU A 152 1.43 0.87 7.35
C LEU A 152 2.22 0.75 8.64
N THR A 153 3.51 1.05 8.60
CA THR A 153 4.41 0.98 9.75
C THR A 153 5.18 2.26 9.97
N GLY A 154 5.51 2.55 11.23
CA GLY A 154 6.41 3.63 11.59
C GLY A 154 5.82 5.03 11.51
N ALA A 155 4.51 5.19 11.52
CA ALA A 155 3.87 6.49 11.66
C ALA A 155 4.08 7.05 13.08
N SER A 156 3.99 8.36 13.23
CA SER A 156 3.91 9.00 14.55
C SER A 156 2.49 9.01 15.08
N THR A 157 1.51 9.23 14.18
CA THR A 157 0.09 9.17 14.51
C THR A 157 -0.71 8.64 13.33
N VAL A 158 -1.76 7.87 13.64
CA VAL A 158 -2.81 7.47 12.71
C VAL A 158 -4.14 7.73 13.41
N THR A 159 -5.04 8.50 12.78
CA THR A 159 -6.34 8.83 13.35
C THR A 159 -7.45 8.68 12.33
N PHE A 160 -8.60 8.16 12.79
CA PHE A 160 -9.82 8.06 12.01
C PHE A 160 -10.83 9.10 12.46
N SER A 161 -11.59 9.65 11.51
CA SER A 161 -12.74 10.48 11.78
C SER A 161 -13.86 10.23 10.77
N TYR A 162 -15.10 10.50 11.17
CA TYR A 162 -16.30 10.08 10.48
C TYR A 162 -17.21 11.28 10.27
N PHE A 163 -17.57 11.56 9.01
CA PHE A 163 -18.49 12.63 8.68
C PHE A 163 -19.89 12.09 8.43
N GLY A 164 -20.84 12.62 9.15
CA GLY A 164 -22.23 12.23 8.98
C GLY A 164 -23.16 12.94 9.94
N LYS A 165 -24.41 12.50 9.94
CA LYS A 165 -25.43 13.02 10.83
C LYS A 165 -25.87 11.93 11.79
N THR A 166 -25.73 12.16 13.07
CA THR A 166 -26.30 11.31 14.11
C THR A 166 -27.69 11.83 14.52
N PRO A 167 -28.51 11.05 15.23
CA PRO A 167 -29.79 11.50 15.73
C PRO A 167 -29.73 12.76 16.63
N ALA A 168 -28.56 13.01 17.25
CA ALA A 168 -28.34 14.19 18.08
C ALA A 168 -28.02 15.45 17.28
N ASP A 169 -27.63 15.29 16.00
CA ASP A 169 -27.13 16.39 15.18
C ASP A 169 -28.25 16.99 14.32
N ARG A 170 -28.21 18.30 14.13
CA ARG A 170 -29.08 19.01 13.16
C ARG A 170 -28.49 18.91 11.74
N LEU A 171 -27.15 18.98 11.63
CA LEU A 171 -26.39 18.94 10.38
C LEU A 171 -25.35 17.86 10.45
N ALA A 172 -24.83 17.43 9.29
CA ALA A 172 -23.70 16.51 9.23
C ALA A 172 -22.43 17.22 9.71
N VAL A 173 -21.71 16.59 10.62
CA VAL A 173 -20.46 17.08 11.23
C VAL A 173 -19.43 15.93 11.32
N TRP A 174 -18.21 16.27 11.63
CA TRP A 174 -17.17 15.28 11.90
C TRP A 174 -17.26 14.76 13.34
N HIS A 175 -17.14 13.44 13.48
CA HIS A 175 -17.15 12.71 14.75
C HIS A 175 -15.86 11.88 14.87
N ASN A 176 -15.38 11.69 16.08
CA ASN A 176 -14.25 10.79 16.37
C ASN A 176 -14.69 9.34 16.64
N GLU A 177 -16.00 9.13 16.74
CA GLU A 177 -16.59 7.82 16.97
C GLU A 177 -17.84 7.63 16.11
N TRP A 178 -18.03 6.42 15.57
CA TRP A 178 -19.20 6.03 14.82
C TRP A 178 -19.58 4.58 15.14
N ALA A 179 -20.54 4.40 16.02
CA ALA A 179 -20.96 3.06 16.47
C ALA A 179 -22.46 2.98 16.68
N SER A 180 -23.02 1.81 16.41
CA SER A 180 -24.45 1.51 16.67
C SER A 180 -25.46 2.41 15.94
N TRP A 181 -25.06 3.01 14.83
CA TRP A 181 -25.95 3.82 13.99
C TRP A 181 -26.62 2.96 12.91
N THR A 182 -27.70 3.48 12.35
CA THR A 182 -28.49 2.80 11.31
C THR A 182 -27.98 3.06 9.90
N GLU A 183 -27.03 3.96 9.75
CA GLU A 183 -26.41 4.35 8.47
C GLU A 183 -24.90 4.35 8.61
N LEU A 184 -24.21 4.10 7.51
CA LEU A 184 -22.78 4.33 7.41
C LEU A 184 -22.46 5.83 7.47
N PRO A 185 -21.26 6.22 7.90
CA PRO A 185 -20.81 7.61 7.75
C PRO A 185 -20.72 7.95 6.25
N ARG A 186 -20.98 9.21 5.92
CA ARG A 186 -20.90 9.69 4.53
C ARG A 186 -19.48 9.77 4.03
N LEU A 187 -18.54 10.17 4.91
CA LEU A 187 -17.12 10.21 4.65
C LEU A 187 -16.36 9.63 5.83
N ILE A 188 -15.25 8.98 5.54
CA ILE A 188 -14.27 8.49 6.52
C ILE A 188 -12.96 9.15 6.16
N ARG A 189 -12.31 9.80 7.13
CA ARG A 189 -11.00 10.42 6.98
C ARG A 189 -9.98 9.63 7.76
N ILE A 190 -8.84 9.41 7.12
CA ILE A 190 -7.66 8.76 7.71
C ILE A 190 -6.51 9.75 7.60
N GLU A 191 -6.06 10.25 8.73
CA GLU A 191 -4.92 11.16 8.86
C GLU A 191 -3.72 10.36 9.37
N VAL A 192 -2.61 10.47 8.66
CA VAL A 192 -1.35 9.80 9.04
C VAL A 192 -0.24 10.84 9.05
N HIS A 193 0.52 10.87 10.13
CA HIS A 193 1.71 11.70 10.24
C HIS A 193 2.94 10.85 10.51
N PHE A 194 4.08 11.22 9.94
CA PHE A 194 5.38 10.62 10.20
C PHE A 194 6.28 11.61 10.94
N GLN A 195 7.18 11.10 11.78
CA GLN A 195 8.17 11.96 12.44
C GLN A 195 9.31 12.30 11.48
N GLY A 196 9.72 13.59 11.47
CA GLY A 196 10.87 14.06 10.72
C GLY A 196 10.62 14.28 9.23
N ASN A 197 11.69 14.63 8.52
CA ASN A 197 11.69 14.91 7.09
C ASN A 197 12.01 13.62 6.29
N GLU A 198 11.38 12.50 6.64
CA GLU A 198 11.67 11.18 6.03
C GLU A 198 11.17 11.06 4.57
N GLY A 199 10.60 12.13 4.01
CA GLY A 199 10.10 12.12 2.62
C GLY A 199 8.86 11.26 2.41
N ARG A 200 8.26 10.76 3.49
CA ARG A 200 6.98 10.04 3.45
C ARG A 200 5.85 11.05 3.53
N ASP A 201 5.32 11.42 2.38
CA ASP A 201 4.15 12.28 2.29
C ASP A 201 2.88 11.41 2.25
N TRP A 202 2.00 11.61 3.25
CA TRP A 202 0.70 10.95 3.29
C TRP A 202 -0.37 12.02 3.32
N PRO A 203 -1.00 12.29 2.17
CA PRO A 203 -2.12 13.25 2.13
C PRO A 203 -3.32 12.72 2.91
N ASP A 204 -4.14 13.60 3.45
CA ASP A 204 -5.39 13.24 4.11
C ASP A 204 -6.25 12.38 3.18
N LEU A 205 -6.52 11.15 3.61
CA LEU A 205 -7.31 10.22 2.83
C LEU A 205 -8.78 10.32 3.23
N ILE A 206 -9.57 11.02 2.41
CA ILE A 206 -11.01 11.15 2.60
C ILE A 206 -11.73 10.23 1.62
N ILE A 207 -12.51 9.28 2.15
CA ILE A 207 -13.16 8.22 1.39
C ILE A 207 -14.67 8.22 1.67
N ALA A 208 -15.48 8.11 0.62
CA ALA A 208 -16.91 7.95 0.69
C ALA A 208 -17.29 6.48 0.45
N PRO A 209 -17.98 5.80 1.38
CA PRO A 209 -18.63 4.53 1.08
C PRO A 209 -19.59 4.67 -0.09
N ARG A 210 -19.58 3.72 -1.04
CA ARG A 210 -20.45 3.79 -2.24
C ARG A 210 -21.90 3.46 -1.93
N ILE A 211 -22.14 2.65 -0.89
CA ILE A 211 -23.46 2.23 -0.48
C ILE A 211 -23.83 2.99 0.80
N VAL A 212 -24.58 4.05 0.64
CA VAL A 212 -25.13 4.85 1.74
C VAL A 212 -26.64 4.63 1.73
N ALA A 213 -27.07 3.40 1.99
CA ALA A 213 -28.49 3.07 2.08
C ALA A 213 -28.94 3.06 3.55
N ASP A 214 -30.08 3.65 3.84
CA ASP A 214 -30.77 3.38 5.11
C ASP A 214 -31.29 1.95 5.05
N VAL A 215 -30.66 1.06 5.80
CA VAL A 215 -30.98 -0.38 5.81
C VAL A 215 -32.37 -0.69 6.36
N ARG A 216 -33.03 0.28 6.99
CA ARG A 216 -34.43 0.19 7.40
C ARG A 216 -35.39 0.61 6.31
N CYS A 217 -34.89 1.14 5.20
CA CYS A 217 -35.71 1.53 4.07
C CYS A 217 -36.25 0.30 3.34
N VAL A 218 -37.53 0.00 3.50
CA VAL A 218 -38.24 -0.91 2.62
C VAL A 218 -38.84 -0.06 1.51
N LEU A 219 -38.31 -0.18 0.29
CA LEU A 219 -38.83 0.55 -0.85
C LEU A 219 -40.23 0.03 -1.22
N ASP A 220 -41.23 0.86 -1.06
CA ASP A 220 -42.56 0.60 -1.62
C ASP A 220 -42.50 0.80 -3.13
N GLN A 221 -42.70 -0.29 -3.89
CA GLN A 221 -42.63 -0.27 -5.35
C GLN A 221 -43.71 0.59 -6.03
N ILE A 222 -44.82 0.87 -5.34
CA ILE A 222 -45.92 1.65 -5.87
C ILE A 222 -45.67 3.15 -5.67
N THR A 223 -45.23 3.52 -4.47
CA THR A 223 -45.04 4.94 -4.10
C THR A 223 -43.63 5.44 -4.32
N THR A 224 -42.64 4.52 -4.63
CA THR A 224 -41.20 4.77 -4.75
C THR A 224 -40.63 5.50 -3.52
N ARG A 225 -41.24 5.32 -2.35
CA ARG A 225 -40.83 5.92 -1.07
C ARG A 225 -40.36 4.84 -0.11
N CYS A 226 -39.41 5.21 0.73
CA CYS A 226 -39.00 4.35 1.85
C CYS A 226 -40.14 4.32 2.90
N GLN A 227 -40.63 3.12 3.19
CA GLN A 227 -41.46 2.85 4.37
C GLN A 227 -40.55 2.43 5.50
N GLY A 228 -40.62 3.06 6.66
CA GLY A 228 -39.84 2.71 7.84
C GLY A 228 -39.10 3.88 8.50
N ARG A 229 -39.41 5.11 8.13
CA ARG A 229 -39.01 6.31 8.89
C ARG A 229 -40.00 6.68 9.92
#